data_26849c18639d1e690bd4c7aae0ca777c
#
_entry.id   26849c18639d1e690bd4c7aae0ca777c
#
_cell.length_a   1.000
_cell.length_b   1.000
_cell.length_c   1.000
_cell.angle_alpha   90.00
_cell.angle_beta   90.00
_cell.angle_gamma   90.00
#
_symmetry.space_group_name_H-M   'P 1'
#
loop_
_entity.id
_entity.type
_entity.pdbx_description
1 polymer ?
#
loop_
_entity_poly.entity_id
_entity_poly.type
_entity_poly.pdbx_seq_one_letter_code
_entity_poly.pdbx_strand_id
1 'polypeptide(L)'
;MATQQYQNYIAGEWVKGSTTSRDINPSDTSDIVAEYAQADKVQTETAIEAARQAAPAWANYGVQARADLLEKIGNQILARREEIGTLLSREEGKTLPEGIGEVVRAANIFKFFGGEILRRSGELLPSVRPGIDVELTREPLGVVGIIAPWNFPAAIPAWKCA
;
A
#
# COMPACT_ATOMS: atom_id res chain seq x y z
N MET A 1 -16.31 25.72 -3.14
CA MET A 1 -16.48 24.55 -2.26
C MET A 1 -15.27 24.50 -1.34
N ALA A 2 -15.40 24.01 -0.09
CA ALA A 2 -14.23 23.83 0.78
C ALA A 2 -13.31 22.75 0.16
N THR A 3 -12.01 23.00 0.12
CA THR A 3 -11.02 22.03 -0.37
C THR A 3 -10.99 20.83 0.57
N GLN A 4 -11.01 19.63 0.01
CA GLN A 4 -10.92 18.38 0.77
C GLN A 4 -9.54 18.31 1.46
N GLN A 5 -9.53 18.02 2.77
CA GLN A 5 -8.29 17.84 3.53
C GLN A 5 -8.11 16.37 3.90
N TYR A 6 -6.92 15.84 3.61
CA TYR A 6 -6.53 14.48 3.98
C TYR A 6 -5.47 14.52 5.07
N GLN A 7 -5.60 13.64 6.04
CA GLN A 7 -4.74 13.53 7.21
C GLN A 7 -3.80 12.32 7.08
N ASN A 8 -2.75 12.27 7.90
CA ASN A 8 -1.88 11.11 8.02
C ASN A 8 -2.59 10.00 8.79
N TYR A 9 -2.45 8.75 8.36
CA TYR A 9 -3.01 7.60 9.05
C TYR A 9 -1.92 6.91 9.86
N ILE A 10 -1.98 7.00 11.19
CA ILE A 10 -0.94 6.50 12.10
C ILE A 10 -1.62 5.74 13.25
N ALA A 11 -1.18 4.51 13.51
CA ALA A 11 -1.69 3.67 14.59
C ALA A 11 -3.23 3.47 14.59
N GLY A 12 -3.84 3.46 13.40
CA GLY A 12 -5.28 3.29 13.26
C GLY A 12 -6.10 4.59 13.30
N GLU A 13 -5.43 5.75 13.45
CA GLU A 13 -6.09 7.04 13.58
C GLU A 13 -5.65 8.04 12.50
N TRP A 14 -6.59 8.95 12.15
CA TRP A 14 -6.31 10.06 11.25
C TRP A 14 -5.79 11.24 12.06
N VAL A 15 -4.54 11.66 11.80
CA VAL A 15 -3.87 12.75 12.51
C VAL A 15 -3.47 13.87 11.57
N LYS A 16 -3.63 15.11 12.03
CA LYS A 16 -3.22 16.30 11.28
C LYS A 16 -1.70 16.34 11.16
N GLY A 17 -1.20 16.81 10.02
CA GLY A 17 0.22 17.11 9.85
C GLY A 17 0.64 18.41 10.52
N SER A 18 1.93 18.65 10.58
CA SER A 18 2.51 19.93 11.01
C SER A 18 2.24 21.06 10.01
N THR A 19 2.16 20.70 8.71
CA THR A 19 1.80 21.58 7.59
C THR A 19 0.94 20.82 6.60
N THR A 20 0.49 21.49 5.53
CA THR A 20 -0.22 20.86 4.41
C THR A 20 0.47 21.19 3.08
N SER A 21 0.28 20.31 2.10
CA SER A 21 0.66 20.53 0.71
C SER A 21 -0.59 20.47 -0.16
N ARG A 22 -0.69 21.37 -1.14
CA ARG A 22 -1.79 21.37 -2.11
C ARG A 22 -1.48 20.41 -3.24
N ASP A 23 -2.51 19.71 -3.65
CA ASP A 23 -2.55 18.94 -4.88
C ASP A 23 -3.38 19.70 -5.90
N ILE A 24 -2.79 19.98 -7.05
CA ILE A 24 -3.37 20.82 -8.10
C ILE A 24 -3.48 20.00 -9.37
N ASN A 25 -4.67 19.97 -9.96
CA ASN A 25 -4.90 19.32 -11.24
C ASN A 25 -3.99 19.92 -12.33
N PRO A 26 -3.07 19.14 -12.92
CA PRO A 26 -2.16 19.65 -13.93
C PRO A 26 -2.85 20.04 -15.25
N SER A 27 -4.04 19.52 -15.49
CA SER A 27 -4.86 19.84 -16.66
C SER A 27 -5.71 21.10 -16.48
N ASP A 28 -5.96 21.51 -15.21
CA ASP A 28 -6.65 22.74 -14.84
C ASP A 28 -6.08 23.27 -13.53
N THR A 29 -5.11 24.17 -13.61
CA THR A 29 -4.41 24.71 -12.44
C THR A 29 -5.27 25.56 -11.51
N SER A 30 -6.52 25.85 -11.86
CA SER A 30 -7.51 26.45 -10.97
C SER A 30 -8.24 25.42 -10.09
N ASP A 31 -8.17 24.13 -10.45
CA ASP A 31 -8.76 23.02 -9.71
C ASP A 31 -7.79 22.51 -8.65
N ILE A 32 -8.05 22.86 -7.39
CA ILE A 32 -7.34 22.28 -6.24
C ILE A 32 -8.03 20.95 -5.89
N VAL A 33 -7.36 19.85 -6.18
CA VAL A 33 -7.89 18.49 -5.95
C VAL A 33 -8.07 18.25 -4.46
N ALA A 34 -7.01 18.53 -3.67
CA ALA A 34 -7.02 18.32 -2.22
C ALA A 34 -5.87 19.06 -1.51
N GLU A 35 -5.88 19.05 -0.18
CA GLU A 35 -4.74 19.39 0.67
C GLU A 35 -4.35 18.16 1.49
N TYR A 36 -3.06 17.81 1.48
CA TYR A 36 -2.50 16.65 2.18
C TYR A 36 -1.65 17.08 3.37
N ALA A 37 -1.86 16.42 4.50
CA ALA A 37 -1.07 16.61 5.70
C ALA A 37 0.40 16.21 5.46
N GLN A 38 1.32 17.06 5.90
CA GLN A 38 2.76 16.79 5.90
C GLN A 38 3.21 16.44 7.32
N ALA A 39 3.80 15.25 7.46
CA ALA A 39 4.38 14.82 8.73
C ALA A 39 5.74 15.50 8.96
N ASP A 40 6.01 15.88 10.19
CA ASP A 40 7.36 16.25 10.64
C ASP A 40 8.14 15.00 11.11
N LYS A 41 9.36 15.23 11.58
CA LYS A 41 10.22 14.16 12.09
C LYS A 41 9.58 13.40 13.25
N VAL A 42 8.99 14.10 14.21
CA VAL A 42 8.38 13.49 15.40
C VAL A 42 7.20 12.59 15.01
N GLN A 43 6.35 13.08 14.13
CA GLN A 43 5.22 12.31 13.64
C GLN A 43 5.66 11.08 12.81
N THR A 44 6.73 11.22 12.02
CA THR A 44 7.32 10.11 11.27
C THR A 44 7.89 9.05 12.22
N GLU A 45 8.62 9.45 13.25
CA GLU A 45 9.14 8.54 14.28
C GLU A 45 8.00 7.81 15.02
N THR A 46 6.91 8.52 15.31
CA THR A 46 5.70 7.92 15.91
C THR A 46 5.08 6.86 14.99
N ALA A 47 5.02 7.12 13.68
CA ALA A 47 4.49 6.16 12.71
C ALA A 47 5.37 4.89 12.62
N ILE A 48 6.69 5.06 12.61
CA ILE A 48 7.66 3.94 12.61
C ILE A 48 7.50 3.10 13.88
N GLU A 49 7.38 3.74 15.05
CA GLU A 49 7.19 3.04 16.31
C GLU A 49 5.86 2.29 16.37
N ALA A 50 4.78 2.88 15.86
CA ALA A 50 3.48 2.21 15.75
C ALA A 50 3.56 0.94 14.86
N ALA A 51 4.27 1.04 13.74
CA ALA A 51 4.50 -0.11 12.87
C ALA A 51 5.35 -1.18 13.55
N ARG A 52 6.39 -0.78 14.30
CA ARG A 52 7.24 -1.70 15.09
C ARG A 52 6.44 -2.46 16.14
N GLN A 53 5.51 -1.79 16.82
CA GLN A 53 4.64 -2.42 17.83
C GLN A 53 3.62 -3.38 17.20
N ALA A 54 3.12 -3.09 16.00
CA ALA A 54 2.16 -3.95 15.28
C ALA A 54 2.82 -5.18 14.63
N ALA A 55 4.12 -5.11 14.30
CA ALA A 55 4.82 -6.14 13.52
C ALA A 55 4.73 -7.57 14.13
N PRO A 56 4.89 -7.80 15.44
CA PRO A 56 4.79 -9.16 16.02
C PRO A 56 3.39 -9.76 15.86
N ALA A 57 2.34 -8.98 16.06
CA ALA A 57 0.97 -9.45 15.89
C ALA A 57 0.68 -9.78 14.42
N TRP A 58 1.16 -8.94 13.49
CA TRP A 58 1.03 -9.19 12.06
C TRP A 58 1.81 -10.43 11.61
N ALA A 59 3.03 -10.64 12.09
CA ALA A 59 3.82 -11.82 11.78
C ALA A 59 3.13 -13.13 12.22
N ASN A 60 2.41 -13.09 13.33
CA ASN A 60 1.65 -14.23 13.86
C ASN A 60 0.21 -14.32 13.28
N TYR A 61 -0.20 -13.38 12.42
CA TYR A 61 -1.51 -13.40 11.78
C TYR A 61 -1.55 -14.53 10.75
N GLY A 62 -2.46 -15.48 10.90
CA GLY A 62 -2.47 -16.71 10.10
C GLY A 62 -2.45 -16.46 8.59
N VAL A 63 -1.80 -17.38 7.85
CA VAL A 63 -1.60 -17.25 6.38
C VAL A 63 -2.92 -17.05 5.65
N GLN A 64 -3.96 -17.85 5.99
CA GLN A 64 -5.29 -17.72 5.37
C GLN A 64 -5.89 -16.34 5.66
N ALA A 65 -5.84 -15.87 6.90
CA ALA A 65 -6.40 -14.58 7.27
C ALA A 65 -5.71 -13.40 6.55
N ARG A 66 -4.40 -13.49 6.29
CA ARG A 66 -3.67 -12.51 5.47
C ARG A 66 -4.11 -12.54 4.01
N ALA A 67 -4.28 -13.74 3.44
CA ALA A 67 -4.77 -13.93 2.08
C ALA A 67 -6.18 -13.33 1.91
N ASP A 68 -7.09 -13.65 2.82
CA ASP A 68 -8.46 -13.12 2.84
C ASP A 68 -8.50 -11.59 2.95
N LEU A 69 -7.60 -11.02 3.78
CA LEU A 69 -7.48 -9.57 3.93
C LEU A 69 -7.04 -8.90 2.63
N LEU A 70 -6.00 -9.43 1.96
CA LEU A 70 -5.52 -8.88 0.69
C LEU A 70 -6.58 -9.02 -0.41
N GLU A 71 -7.29 -10.14 -0.46
CA GLU A 71 -8.40 -10.30 -1.40
C GLU A 71 -9.53 -9.30 -1.14
N LYS A 72 -9.89 -9.09 0.13
CA LYS A 72 -10.89 -8.09 0.53
C LYS A 72 -10.47 -6.68 0.11
N ILE A 73 -9.21 -6.30 0.32
CA ILE A 73 -8.67 -5.01 -0.13
C ILE A 73 -8.79 -4.89 -1.65
N GLY A 74 -8.36 -5.88 -2.41
CA GLY A 74 -8.49 -5.90 -3.87
C GLY A 74 -9.93 -5.74 -4.34
N ASN A 75 -10.88 -6.43 -3.71
CA ASN A 75 -12.31 -6.32 -4.03
C ASN A 75 -12.86 -4.92 -3.72
N GLN A 76 -12.46 -4.30 -2.61
CA GLN A 76 -12.90 -2.94 -2.25
C GLN A 76 -12.34 -1.88 -3.20
N ILE A 77 -11.07 -1.99 -3.61
CA ILE A 77 -10.48 -1.11 -4.61
C ILE A 77 -11.22 -1.25 -5.94
N LEU A 78 -11.49 -2.49 -6.38
CA LEU A 78 -12.18 -2.76 -7.63
C LEU A 78 -13.61 -2.22 -7.63
N ALA A 79 -14.33 -2.32 -6.51
CA ALA A 79 -15.68 -1.79 -6.38
C ALA A 79 -15.74 -0.24 -6.50
N ARG A 80 -14.64 0.45 -6.15
CA ARG A 80 -14.52 1.90 -6.19
C ARG A 80 -13.67 2.40 -7.38
N ARG A 81 -13.42 1.57 -8.40
CA ARG A 81 -12.49 1.89 -9.50
C ARG A 81 -12.82 3.18 -10.24
N GLU A 82 -14.10 3.47 -10.47
CA GLU A 82 -14.54 4.69 -11.16
C GLU A 82 -14.25 5.95 -10.31
N GLU A 83 -14.58 5.88 -9.02
CA GLU A 83 -14.34 6.96 -8.05
C GLU A 83 -12.84 7.26 -7.93
N ILE A 84 -12.04 6.23 -7.64
CA ILE A 84 -10.60 6.36 -7.43
C ILE A 84 -9.91 6.72 -8.74
N GLY A 85 -10.31 6.11 -9.86
CA GLY A 85 -9.75 6.42 -11.19
C GLY A 85 -10.03 7.85 -11.64
N THR A 86 -11.19 8.41 -11.31
CA THR A 86 -11.51 9.81 -11.58
C THR A 86 -10.63 10.75 -10.74
N LEU A 87 -10.45 10.44 -9.45
CA LEU A 87 -9.58 11.21 -8.57
C LEU A 87 -8.13 11.17 -9.08
N LEU A 88 -7.62 9.98 -9.43
CA LEU A 88 -6.28 9.78 -9.96
C LEU A 88 -6.05 10.56 -11.26
N SER A 89 -7.03 10.57 -12.17
CA SER A 89 -6.95 11.37 -13.42
C SER A 89 -6.86 12.85 -13.15
N ARG A 90 -7.58 13.38 -12.16
CA ARG A 90 -7.49 14.78 -11.75
C ARG A 90 -6.14 15.11 -11.11
N GLU A 91 -5.63 14.23 -10.27
CA GLU A 91 -4.39 14.42 -9.52
C GLU A 91 -3.15 14.37 -10.43
N GLU A 92 -3.12 13.44 -11.38
CA GLU A 92 -1.94 13.19 -12.21
C GLU A 92 -2.05 13.77 -13.64
N GLY A 93 -3.27 14.00 -14.12
CA GLY A 93 -3.52 14.51 -15.48
C GLY A 93 -3.56 13.44 -16.56
N LYS A 94 -3.56 12.14 -16.22
CA LYS A 94 -3.76 11.07 -17.21
C LYS A 94 -5.23 10.97 -17.63
N THR A 95 -5.49 10.32 -18.76
CA THR A 95 -6.85 10.14 -19.25
C THR A 95 -7.68 9.28 -18.28
N LEU A 96 -8.99 9.49 -18.23
CA LEU A 96 -9.88 8.74 -17.34
C LEU A 96 -9.81 7.22 -17.55
N PRO A 97 -9.78 6.68 -18.79
CA PRO A 97 -9.61 5.25 -19.00
C PRO A 97 -8.28 4.70 -18.44
N GLU A 98 -7.19 5.46 -18.54
CA GLU A 98 -5.89 5.07 -17.96
C GLU A 98 -5.93 5.09 -16.44
N GLY A 99 -6.54 6.11 -15.82
CA GLY A 99 -6.73 6.21 -14.37
C GLY A 99 -7.54 5.03 -13.82
N ILE A 100 -8.67 4.71 -14.44
CA ILE A 100 -9.50 3.54 -14.07
C ILE A 100 -8.72 2.24 -14.28
N GLY A 101 -8.02 2.10 -15.42
CA GLY A 101 -7.20 0.93 -15.72
C GLY A 101 -6.09 0.69 -14.69
N GLU A 102 -5.47 1.76 -14.19
CA GLU A 102 -4.47 1.67 -13.12
C GLU A 102 -5.07 1.20 -11.80
N VAL A 103 -6.24 1.70 -11.41
CA VAL A 103 -6.94 1.26 -10.19
C VAL A 103 -7.32 -0.22 -10.28
N VAL A 104 -7.78 -0.69 -11.44
CA VAL A 104 -8.03 -2.12 -11.68
C VAL A 104 -6.74 -2.93 -11.54
N ARG A 105 -5.61 -2.43 -12.04
CA ARG A 105 -4.30 -3.06 -11.85
C ARG A 105 -3.92 -3.14 -10.38
N ALA A 106 -4.08 -2.07 -9.61
CA ALA A 106 -3.82 -2.05 -8.17
C ALA A 106 -4.65 -3.09 -7.43
N ALA A 107 -5.94 -3.22 -7.74
CA ALA A 107 -6.82 -4.24 -7.18
C ALA A 107 -6.32 -5.66 -7.48
N ASN A 108 -5.92 -5.92 -8.73
CA ASN A 108 -5.43 -7.23 -9.16
C ASN A 108 -4.08 -7.59 -8.51
N ILE A 109 -3.24 -6.61 -8.19
CA ILE A 109 -1.98 -6.81 -7.46
C ILE A 109 -2.27 -7.35 -6.06
N PHE A 110 -3.19 -6.75 -5.31
CA PHE A 110 -3.58 -7.26 -3.99
C PHE A 110 -4.14 -8.69 -4.07
N LYS A 111 -4.98 -8.99 -5.06
CA LYS A 111 -5.51 -10.34 -5.29
C LYS A 111 -4.41 -11.35 -5.64
N PHE A 112 -3.46 -10.95 -6.47
CA PHE A 112 -2.32 -11.79 -6.84
C PHE A 112 -1.51 -12.18 -5.60
N PHE A 113 -1.12 -11.22 -4.77
CA PHE A 113 -0.34 -11.49 -3.57
C PHE A 113 -1.15 -12.22 -2.49
N GLY A 114 -2.46 -11.98 -2.39
CA GLY A 114 -3.35 -12.81 -1.57
C GLY A 114 -3.26 -14.29 -1.92
N GLY A 115 -3.24 -14.63 -3.23
CA GLY A 115 -3.03 -15.99 -3.68
C GLY A 115 -1.59 -16.50 -3.49
N GLU A 116 -0.58 -15.64 -3.62
CA GLU A 116 0.83 -16.01 -3.46
C GLU A 116 1.19 -16.40 -2.02
N ILE A 117 0.58 -15.76 -1.03
CA ILE A 117 0.77 -16.12 0.39
C ILE A 117 0.49 -17.60 0.64
N LEU A 118 -0.53 -18.16 -0.01
CA LEU A 118 -0.93 -19.56 0.15
C LEU A 118 -0.02 -20.54 -0.60
N ARG A 119 0.76 -20.05 -1.58
CA ARG A 119 1.65 -20.87 -2.42
C ARG A 119 3.12 -20.82 -1.99
N ARG A 120 3.51 -19.82 -1.20
CA ARG A 120 4.88 -19.63 -0.78
C ARG A 120 5.22 -20.51 0.43
N SER A 121 5.64 -21.74 0.15
CA SER A 121 6.28 -22.64 1.12
C SER A 121 7.80 -22.42 1.14
N GLY A 122 8.47 -22.98 2.16
CA GLY A 122 9.91 -23.17 2.15
C GLY A 122 10.33 -24.33 1.23
N GLU A 123 11.61 -24.65 1.22
CA GLU A 123 12.18 -25.74 0.46
C GLU A 123 13.03 -26.62 1.40
N LEU A 124 12.97 -27.93 1.20
CA LEU A 124 13.89 -28.88 1.82
C LEU A 124 14.79 -29.45 0.73
N LEU A 125 16.09 -29.21 0.85
CA LEU A 125 17.08 -29.59 -0.15
C LEU A 125 18.11 -30.57 0.45
N PRO A 126 18.56 -31.60 -0.29
CA PRO A 126 19.66 -32.44 0.16
C PRO A 126 20.96 -31.61 0.13
N SER A 127 21.77 -31.77 1.19
CA SER A 127 23.11 -31.20 1.21
C SER A 127 24.07 -32.11 0.40
N VAL A 128 25.13 -31.49 -0.13
CA VAL A 128 26.28 -32.23 -0.69
C VAL A 128 27.06 -33.00 0.41
N ARG A 129 26.82 -32.73 1.69
CA ARG A 129 27.42 -33.41 2.81
C ARG A 129 26.45 -34.49 3.32
N PRO A 130 26.91 -35.78 3.44
CA PRO A 130 26.09 -36.85 3.96
C PRO A 130 25.55 -36.56 5.39
N GLY A 131 24.27 -36.84 5.62
CA GLY A 131 23.63 -36.71 6.95
C GLY A 131 23.27 -35.25 7.31
N ILE A 132 23.28 -34.33 6.33
CA ILE A 132 22.85 -32.93 6.52
C ILE A 132 21.74 -32.63 5.54
N ASP A 133 20.64 -32.06 6.03
CA ASP A 133 19.56 -31.46 5.22
C ASP A 133 19.66 -29.92 5.27
N VAL A 134 19.20 -29.27 4.22
CA VAL A 134 19.13 -27.82 4.12
C VAL A 134 17.65 -27.43 4.04
N GLU A 135 17.18 -26.67 5.01
CA GLU A 135 15.85 -26.12 5.03
C GLU A 135 15.92 -24.62 4.71
N LEU A 136 15.15 -24.19 3.72
CA LEU A 136 14.95 -22.78 3.37
C LEU A 136 13.60 -22.32 3.91
N THR A 137 13.61 -21.37 4.81
CA THR A 137 12.41 -20.74 5.36
C THR A 137 12.28 -19.30 4.87
N ARG A 138 11.06 -18.78 4.85
CA ARG A 138 10.78 -17.37 4.53
C ARG A 138 10.37 -16.67 5.81
N GLU A 139 11.10 -15.64 6.15
CA GLU A 139 10.86 -14.85 7.35
C GLU A 139 10.51 -13.40 6.98
N PRO A 140 9.66 -12.71 7.78
CA PRO A 140 9.33 -11.32 7.55
C PRO A 140 10.56 -10.41 7.74
N LEU A 141 10.72 -9.41 6.88
CA LEU A 141 11.76 -8.38 7.02
C LEU A 141 11.52 -7.45 8.23
N GLY A 142 10.30 -7.43 8.75
CA GLY A 142 9.88 -6.49 9.78
C GLY A 142 9.30 -5.20 9.19
N VAL A 143 9.59 -4.06 9.81
CA VAL A 143 9.13 -2.76 9.35
C VAL A 143 9.95 -2.28 8.15
N VAL A 144 9.27 -1.90 7.08
CA VAL A 144 9.89 -1.38 5.86
C VAL A 144 9.41 0.03 5.55
N GLY A 145 10.29 0.87 5.02
CA GLY A 145 9.92 2.17 4.46
C GLY A 145 9.56 2.03 2.98
N ILE A 146 8.41 2.57 2.58
CA ILE A 146 7.97 2.55 1.19
C ILE A 146 7.96 3.97 0.63
N ILE A 147 8.72 4.19 -0.46
CA ILE A 147 8.68 5.40 -1.26
C ILE A 147 8.29 4.98 -2.68
N ALA A 148 7.17 5.51 -3.16
CA ALA A 148 6.68 5.22 -4.50
C ALA A 148 6.77 6.48 -5.38
N PRO A 149 7.13 6.33 -6.68
CA PRO A 149 7.09 7.44 -7.62
C PRO A 149 5.66 7.84 -7.95
N TRP A 150 5.51 9.04 -8.49
CA TRP A 150 4.22 9.69 -8.78
C TRP A 150 3.53 9.18 -10.05
N ASN A 151 4.23 8.53 -10.97
CA ASN A 151 3.72 8.18 -12.30
C ASN A 151 2.74 7.00 -12.36
N PHE A 152 2.63 6.22 -11.28
CA PHE A 152 1.60 5.19 -11.06
C PHE A 152 1.20 5.19 -9.58
N PRO A 153 0.48 6.23 -9.12
CA PRO A 153 0.25 6.50 -7.71
C PRO A 153 -0.63 5.47 -7.00
N ALA A 154 -1.39 4.66 -7.73
CA ALA A 154 -2.17 3.55 -7.18
C ALA A 154 -1.45 2.20 -7.34
N ALA A 155 -0.94 1.90 -8.53
CA ALA A 155 -0.37 0.59 -8.84
C ALA A 155 0.98 0.34 -8.17
N ILE A 156 1.88 1.33 -8.12
CA ILE A 156 3.20 1.13 -7.52
C ILE A 156 3.13 0.98 -5.99
N PRO A 157 2.37 1.81 -5.24
CA PRO A 157 2.12 1.51 -3.83
C PRO A 157 1.48 0.13 -3.60
N ALA A 158 0.52 -0.28 -4.44
CA ALA A 158 -0.06 -1.62 -4.34
C ALA A 158 0.99 -2.73 -4.44
N TRP A 159 1.97 -2.64 -5.37
CA TRP A 159 3.07 -3.60 -5.50
C TRP A 159 3.97 -3.70 -4.26
N LYS A 160 4.01 -2.65 -3.46
CA LYS A 160 4.90 -2.57 -2.30
C LYS A 160 4.19 -2.88 -0.98
N CYS A 161 2.86 -2.69 -0.94
CA CYS A 161 2.05 -2.92 0.26
C CYS A 161 1.43 -4.32 0.32
N ALA A 162 1.20 -4.96 -0.84
CA ALA A 162 0.51 -6.24 -0.96
C ALA A 162 1.37 -7.50 -0.65
#